data_6f0dfdf462bdd3be27ae0c1631bd3bb5
#
_entry.id   6f0dfdf462bdd3be27ae0c1631bd3bb5
#
_cell.length_a   1.000
_cell.length_b   1.000
_cell.length_c   1.000
_cell.angle_alpha   90.00
_cell.angle_beta   90.00
_cell.angle_gamma   90.00
#
_symmetry.space_group_name_H-M   'P 1'
#
loop_
_entity.id
_entity.type
_entity.pdbx_description
1 polymer ?
#
loop_
_entity_poly.entity_id
_entity_poly.type
_entity_poly.pdbx_seq_one_letter_code
_entity_poly.pdbx_strand_id
1 'polypeptide(L)'
;MAVVAIMVMTACVRTIGEEGKVRDDLPLDSLRDGDLVFRQGMGSESEAVLQLDSTGGHFSHIGIVISDNGKWNVVHAVPGESNDGIDRVKIEPIDTFFLSTRAEHGAIMRLRGCDAITSKKAAHEAAKYAKRGVPFDYSYNWSDTSRIYCTQLIAVAYSSAGINILNHVSRMHDRNVKNIIIFPSDIASNDSLTTIFQF
;
A
#
# COMPACT_ATOMS: atom_id res chain seq x y z
N MET A 1 -10.03 -2.64 65.11
CA MET A 1 -10.22 -3.22 63.78
C MET A 1 -10.02 -2.12 62.76
N ALA A 2 -8.92 -2.13 62.05
CA ALA A 2 -8.61 -1.14 61.01
C ALA A 2 -9.00 -1.73 59.65
N VAL A 3 -9.90 -1.00 58.92
CA VAL A 3 -10.32 -1.34 57.59
C VAL A 3 -9.31 -0.70 56.61
N VAL A 4 -8.52 -1.50 55.94
CA VAL A 4 -7.63 -1.05 54.84
C VAL A 4 -8.44 -1.01 53.57
N ALA A 5 -8.69 0.21 53.10
CA ALA A 5 -9.31 0.42 51.76
C ALA A 5 -8.25 0.26 50.67
N ILE A 6 -8.35 -0.81 49.90
CA ILE A 6 -7.54 -1.01 48.70
C ILE A 6 -8.13 -0.16 47.58
N MET A 7 -7.43 0.93 47.26
CA MET A 7 -7.72 1.78 46.10
C MET A 7 -7.20 1.07 44.82
N VAL A 8 -8.11 0.45 44.07
CA VAL A 8 -7.77 -0.08 42.74
C VAL A 8 -7.64 1.09 41.77
N MET A 9 -6.40 1.46 41.47
CA MET A 9 -6.14 2.39 40.36
C MET A 9 -6.35 1.64 39.03
N THR A 10 -7.48 1.88 38.41
CA THR A 10 -7.73 1.47 37.01
C THR A 10 -6.86 2.35 36.14
N ALA A 11 -5.71 1.83 35.71
CA ALA A 11 -4.91 2.45 34.66
C ALA A 11 -5.73 2.39 33.36
N CYS A 12 -6.26 3.54 32.97
CA CYS A 12 -6.85 3.74 31.66
C CYS A 12 -5.69 3.65 30.65
N VAL A 13 -5.48 2.49 30.04
CA VAL A 13 -4.62 2.35 28.87
C VAL A 13 -5.29 3.16 27.76
N ARG A 14 -4.88 4.42 27.59
CA ARG A 14 -5.17 5.16 26.37
C ARG A 14 -4.47 4.38 25.24
N THR A 15 -5.22 3.66 24.43
CA THR A 15 -4.84 3.36 23.06
C THR A 15 -4.58 4.72 22.40
N ILE A 16 -3.33 4.99 22.09
CA ILE A 16 -2.94 6.13 21.26
C ILE A 16 -3.46 5.74 19.87
N GLY A 17 -4.73 6.10 19.57
CA GLY A 17 -5.24 6.09 18.21
C GLY A 17 -4.38 7.08 17.42
N GLU A 18 -3.97 6.73 16.23
CA GLU A 18 -3.30 7.65 15.31
C GLU A 18 -4.25 8.84 15.08
N GLU A 19 -4.04 9.94 15.81
CA GLU A 19 -4.78 11.19 15.62
C GLU A 19 -4.29 11.88 14.34
N GLY A 20 -4.50 11.23 13.17
CA GLY A 20 -4.25 11.82 11.86
C GLY A 20 -5.50 12.51 11.32
N LYS A 21 -5.32 13.61 10.61
CA LYS A 21 -6.42 14.24 9.89
C LYS A 21 -6.78 13.41 8.66
N VAL A 22 -8.06 13.03 8.55
CA VAL A 22 -8.62 12.41 7.35
C VAL A 22 -8.71 13.47 6.24
N ARG A 23 -8.44 13.05 4.99
CA ARG A 23 -8.59 13.90 3.81
C ARG A 23 -10.04 13.94 3.35
N ASP A 24 -10.58 15.13 3.21
CA ASP A 24 -11.94 15.40 2.73
C ASP A 24 -12.01 15.70 1.22
N ASP A 25 -10.85 15.79 0.56
CA ASP A 25 -10.71 16.12 -0.87
C ASP A 25 -10.48 14.89 -1.78
N LEU A 26 -10.56 13.66 -1.24
CA LEU A 26 -10.40 12.45 -2.04
C LEU A 26 -11.53 12.32 -3.09
N PRO A 27 -11.21 12.00 -4.35
CA PRO A 27 -12.18 11.94 -5.45
C PRO A 27 -12.99 10.62 -5.43
N LEU A 28 -13.70 10.33 -4.32
CA LEU A 28 -14.34 9.04 -4.06
C LEU A 28 -15.32 8.61 -5.17
N ASP A 29 -16.04 9.57 -5.78
CA ASP A 29 -17.01 9.31 -6.85
C ASP A 29 -16.37 8.88 -8.18
N SER A 30 -15.08 9.17 -8.37
CA SER A 30 -14.34 8.82 -9.59
C SER A 30 -13.45 7.59 -9.44
N LEU A 31 -13.34 7.02 -8.23
CA LEU A 31 -12.54 5.81 -7.98
C LEU A 31 -13.09 4.58 -8.69
N ARG A 32 -12.19 3.65 -8.98
CA ARG A 32 -12.52 2.33 -9.55
C ARG A 32 -11.68 1.25 -8.89
N ASP A 33 -12.23 0.05 -8.85
CA ASP A 33 -11.43 -1.14 -8.52
C ASP A 33 -10.20 -1.21 -9.43
N GLY A 34 -9.04 -1.42 -8.84
CA GLY A 34 -7.78 -1.49 -9.57
C GLY A 34 -7.04 -0.16 -9.71
N ASP A 35 -7.60 0.98 -9.30
CA ASP A 35 -6.80 2.20 -9.21
C ASP A 35 -5.61 1.98 -8.27
N LEU A 36 -4.46 2.53 -8.60
CA LEU A 36 -3.27 2.46 -7.76
C LEU A 36 -3.17 3.69 -6.89
N VAL A 37 -2.89 3.49 -5.62
CA VAL A 37 -2.67 4.55 -4.64
C VAL A 37 -1.21 4.56 -4.23
N PHE A 38 -0.60 5.73 -4.23
CA PHE A 38 0.79 5.96 -3.87
C PHE A 38 0.86 6.94 -2.72
N ARG A 39 1.83 6.77 -1.83
CA ARG A 39 2.13 7.78 -0.81
C ARG A 39 3.63 7.85 -0.54
N GLN A 40 4.08 9.03 -0.13
CA GLN A 40 5.28 9.22 0.65
C GLN A 40 4.89 9.03 2.11
N GLY A 41 5.37 7.97 2.74
CA GLY A 41 5.11 7.71 4.16
C GLY A 41 6.00 8.58 5.06
N MET A 42 5.66 8.59 6.35
CA MET A 42 6.27 9.45 7.37
C MET A 42 7.05 8.65 8.42
N GLY A 43 7.79 7.64 8.04
CA GLY A 43 8.53 6.80 8.99
C GLY A 43 9.90 6.41 8.46
N SER A 44 10.73 5.81 9.32
CA SER A 44 12.08 5.36 8.98
C SER A 44 12.12 4.38 7.81
N GLU A 45 11.10 3.52 7.69
CA GLU A 45 10.96 2.60 6.55
C GLU A 45 10.74 3.35 5.24
N SER A 46 9.92 4.40 5.26
CA SER A 46 9.70 5.27 4.10
C SER A 46 10.95 6.01 3.69
N GLU A 47 11.68 6.57 4.67
CA GLU A 47 12.95 7.24 4.43
C GLU A 47 13.98 6.27 3.81
N ALA A 48 14.08 5.03 4.32
CA ALA A 48 14.97 4.02 3.78
C ALA A 48 14.63 3.67 2.32
N VAL A 49 13.35 3.52 1.99
CA VAL A 49 12.89 3.27 0.61
C VAL A 49 13.28 4.42 -0.31
N LEU A 50 13.05 5.69 0.10
CA LEU A 50 13.38 6.87 -0.70
C LEU A 50 14.89 7.06 -0.89
N GLN A 51 15.70 6.72 0.13
CA GLN A 51 17.17 6.77 0.02
C GLN A 51 17.73 5.71 -0.95
N LEU A 52 17.10 4.54 -1.01
CA LEU A 52 17.47 3.46 -1.92
C LEU A 52 16.95 3.68 -3.34
N ASP A 53 15.89 4.47 -3.50
CA ASP A 53 15.30 4.78 -4.80
C ASP A 53 16.14 5.80 -5.57
N SER A 54 17.01 5.29 -6.45
CA SER A 54 17.89 6.12 -7.29
C SER A 54 17.16 6.87 -8.42
N THR A 55 15.84 6.71 -8.56
CA THR A 55 15.05 7.44 -9.59
C THR A 55 14.76 8.89 -9.19
N GLY A 56 14.98 9.24 -7.92
CA GLY A 56 14.60 10.55 -7.38
C GLY A 56 13.08 10.69 -7.21
N GLY A 57 12.35 9.57 -7.20
CA GLY A 57 10.91 9.55 -7.00
C GLY A 57 10.52 9.88 -5.56
N HIS A 58 9.25 10.23 -5.40
CA HIS A 58 8.72 10.73 -4.11
C HIS A 58 7.80 9.72 -3.40
N PHE A 59 7.60 8.51 -3.95
CA PHE A 59 6.69 7.53 -3.35
C PHE A 59 7.46 6.38 -2.71
N SER A 60 7.21 6.17 -1.43
CA SER A 60 7.79 5.05 -0.67
C SER A 60 6.84 3.86 -0.54
N HIS A 61 5.55 4.03 -0.90
CA HIS A 61 4.55 3.00 -0.72
C HIS A 61 3.46 3.03 -1.80
N ILE A 62 2.91 1.85 -2.10
CA ILE A 62 1.86 1.65 -3.10
C ILE A 62 0.83 0.63 -2.61
N GLY A 63 -0.43 0.83 -3.00
CA GLY A 63 -1.54 -0.09 -2.82
C GLY A 63 -2.47 -0.11 -4.03
N ILE A 64 -3.49 -0.97 -3.98
CA ILE A 64 -4.52 -1.09 -5.01
C ILE A 64 -5.90 -0.90 -4.39
N VAL A 65 -6.73 -0.07 -5.04
CA VAL A 65 -8.08 0.25 -4.59
C VAL A 65 -9.02 -0.91 -4.85
N ILE A 66 -9.85 -1.20 -3.87
CA ILE A 66 -10.95 -2.17 -3.96
C ILE A 66 -12.22 -1.63 -3.29
N SER A 67 -13.36 -1.83 -3.94
CA SER A 67 -14.67 -1.56 -3.34
C SER A 67 -15.14 -2.78 -2.54
N ASP A 68 -15.54 -2.55 -1.30
CA ASP A 68 -16.20 -3.55 -0.46
C ASP A 68 -17.41 -2.92 0.25
N ASN A 69 -18.61 -3.49 0.01
CA ASN A 69 -19.86 -3.01 0.61
C ASN A 69 -20.10 -1.49 0.43
N GLY A 70 -19.77 -0.96 -0.74
CA GLY A 70 -19.92 0.46 -1.07
C GLY A 70 -18.90 1.40 -0.41
N LYS A 71 -17.85 0.84 0.19
CA LYS A 71 -16.72 1.60 0.77
C LYS A 71 -15.46 1.35 -0.03
N TRP A 72 -14.66 2.40 -0.21
CA TRP A 72 -13.36 2.29 -0.83
C TRP A 72 -12.30 1.90 0.17
N ASN A 73 -11.58 0.84 -0.15
CA ASN A 73 -10.48 0.29 0.63
C ASN A 73 -9.22 0.18 -0.24
N VAL A 74 -8.09 0.00 0.42
CA VAL A 74 -6.78 -0.24 -0.20
C VAL A 74 -6.26 -1.58 0.26
N VAL A 75 -5.83 -2.40 -0.69
CA VAL A 75 -5.05 -3.62 -0.42
C VAL A 75 -3.58 -3.29 -0.58
N HIS A 76 -2.80 -3.52 0.45
CA HIS A 76 -1.36 -3.23 0.41
C HIS A 76 -0.56 -4.11 1.39
N ALA A 77 0.75 -4.15 1.20
CA ALA A 77 1.71 -4.80 2.08
C ALA A 77 2.65 -3.76 2.67
N VAL A 78 2.59 -3.52 3.97
CA VAL A 78 3.38 -2.48 4.64
C VAL A 78 3.87 -2.97 6.00
N PRO A 79 5.14 -2.71 6.36
CA PRO A 79 5.64 -3.00 7.70
C PRO A 79 5.26 -1.89 8.69
N GLY A 80 5.26 -2.22 9.99
CA GLY A 80 5.14 -1.26 11.09
C GLY A 80 3.76 -0.63 11.29
N GLU A 81 2.75 -0.99 10.49
CA GLU A 81 1.41 -0.39 10.59
C GLU A 81 0.32 -1.36 11.08
N SER A 82 0.70 -2.51 11.60
CA SER A 82 -0.25 -3.50 12.10
C SER A 82 -0.40 -3.40 13.62
N ASN A 83 -1.63 -3.26 14.10
CA ASN A 83 -1.92 -3.14 15.55
C ASN A 83 -1.51 -4.38 16.36
N ASP A 84 -1.40 -5.54 15.73
CA ASP A 84 -0.98 -6.81 16.34
C ASP A 84 0.52 -7.09 16.18
N GLY A 85 1.27 -6.16 15.59
CA GLY A 85 2.71 -6.29 15.36
C GLY A 85 3.09 -7.31 14.28
N ILE A 86 2.13 -7.81 13.51
CA ILE A 86 2.39 -8.78 12.44
C ILE A 86 2.26 -8.07 11.08
N ASP A 87 3.39 -7.89 10.41
CA ASP A 87 3.43 -7.24 9.11
C ASP A 87 3.03 -8.22 8.00
N ARG A 88 1.98 -7.84 7.29
CA ARG A 88 1.35 -8.67 6.25
C ARG A 88 0.58 -7.82 5.25
N VAL A 89 0.11 -8.45 4.18
CA VAL A 89 -0.88 -7.84 3.30
C VAL A 89 -2.17 -7.62 4.08
N LYS A 90 -2.70 -6.40 4.03
CA LYS A 90 -3.93 -5.99 4.70
C LYS A 90 -4.88 -5.24 3.77
N ILE A 91 -6.11 -5.10 4.22
CA ILE A 91 -7.13 -4.24 3.60
C ILE A 91 -7.50 -3.20 4.65
N GLU A 92 -7.45 -1.93 4.28
CA GLU A 92 -7.87 -0.85 5.16
C GLU A 92 -8.63 0.23 4.37
N PRO A 93 -9.44 1.07 5.04
CA PRO A 93 -10.11 2.19 4.38
C PRO A 93 -9.11 3.12 3.67
N ILE A 94 -9.48 3.66 2.51
CA ILE A 94 -8.63 4.60 1.77
C ILE A 94 -8.31 5.85 2.60
N ASP A 95 -9.23 6.29 3.45
CA ASP A 95 -9.02 7.40 4.38
C ASP A 95 -7.89 7.10 5.38
N THR A 96 -7.79 5.84 5.83
CA THR A 96 -6.72 5.39 6.73
C THR A 96 -5.37 5.33 6.00
N PHE A 97 -5.37 4.89 4.73
CA PHE A 97 -4.16 4.86 3.91
C PHE A 97 -3.57 6.26 3.71
N PHE A 98 -4.41 7.28 3.57
CA PHE A 98 -4.01 8.67 3.35
C PHE A 98 -4.13 9.58 4.59
N LEU A 99 -4.17 9.01 5.81
CA LEU A 99 -4.10 9.82 7.03
C LEU A 99 -2.86 10.74 7.02
N SER A 100 -3.00 11.96 7.51
CA SER A 100 -1.91 12.94 7.56
C SER A 100 -0.70 12.49 8.40
N THR A 101 -0.88 11.51 9.28
CA THR A 101 0.20 10.85 10.04
C THR A 101 0.89 9.73 9.27
N ARG A 102 0.36 9.34 8.09
CA ARG A 102 0.87 8.24 7.27
C ARG A 102 1.30 8.66 5.87
N ALA A 103 0.81 9.80 5.39
CA ALA A 103 1.05 10.28 4.03
C ALA A 103 1.39 11.77 4.02
N GLU A 104 2.61 12.11 3.69
CA GLU A 104 3.05 13.49 3.45
C GLU A 104 2.58 13.95 2.07
N HIS A 105 2.78 13.11 1.05
CA HIS A 105 2.31 13.28 -0.31
C HIS A 105 1.62 12.01 -0.77
N GLY A 106 0.70 12.15 -1.71
CA GLY A 106 0.02 10.99 -2.27
C GLY A 106 -0.53 11.23 -3.66
N ALA A 107 -0.78 10.13 -4.37
CA ALA A 107 -1.42 10.14 -5.68
C ALA A 107 -2.34 8.94 -5.85
N ILE A 108 -3.36 9.12 -6.69
CA ILE A 108 -4.20 8.06 -7.22
C ILE A 108 -4.00 8.03 -8.72
N MET A 109 -3.63 6.88 -9.25
CA MET A 109 -3.35 6.72 -10.68
C MET A 109 -4.13 5.55 -11.24
N ARG A 110 -4.50 5.64 -12.52
CA ARG A 110 -5.25 4.61 -13.25
C ARG A 110 -4.49 4.13 -14.46
N LEU A 111 -4.49 2.82 -14.67
CA LEU A 111 -3.92 2.22 -15.86
C LEU A 111 -4.80 2.51 -17.08
N ARG A 112 -4.25 3.23 -18.06
CA ARG A 112 -4.94 3.57 -19.32
C ARG A 112 -5.17 2.31 -20.14
N GLY A 113 -6.32 2.25 -20.81
CA GLY A 113 -6.67 1.13 -21.66
C GLY A 113 -7.03 -0.17 -20.92
N CYS A 114 -6.96 -0.19 -19.58
CA CYS A 114 -7.45 -1.29 -18.79
C CYS A 114 -8.97 -1.17 -18.61
N ASP A 115 -9.70 -2.19 -19.01
CA ASP A 115 -11.15 -2.24 -18.80
C ASP A 115 -11.51 -2.50 -17.33
N ALA A 116 -12.76 -2.15 -16.96
CA ALA A 116 -13.22 -2.26 -15.57
C ALA A 116 -13.25 -3.70 -15.03
N ILE A 117 -13.44 -4.70 -15.90
CA ILE A 117 -13.49 -6.10 -15.49
C ILE A 117 -12.08 -6.57 -15.12
N THR A 118 -11.10 -6.24 -15.96
CA THR A 118 -9.70 -6.61 -15.78
C THR A 118 -9.10 -5.90 -14.56
N SER A 119 -9.36 -4.59 -14.39
CA SER A 119 -8.85 -3.85 -13.23
C SER A 119 -9.48 -4.34 -11.92
N LYS A 120 -10.79 -4.62 -11.92
CA LYS A 120 -11.47 -5.26 -10.78
C LYS A 120 -10.89 -6.63 -10.45
N LYS A 121 -10.59 -7.44 -11.47
CA LYS A 121 -9.93 -8.74 -11.26
C LYS A 121 -8.59 -8.57 -10.56
N ALA A 122 -7.76 -7.60 -10.97
CA ALA A 122 -6.47 -7.33 -10.30
C ALA A 122 -6.67 -6.96 -8.82
N ALA A 123 -7.62 -6.06 -8.49
CA ALA A 123 -7.94 -5.71 -7.11
C ALA A 123 -8.36 -6.94 -6.27
N HIS A 124 -9.21 -7.80 -6.85
CA HIS A 124 -9.63 -9.04 -6.16
C HIS A 124 -8.49 -10.05 -6.00
N GLU A 125 -7.55 -10.14 -6.95
CA GLU A 125 -6.36 -11.00 -6.80
C GLU A 125 -5.49 -10.50 -5.65
N ALA A 126 -5.24 -9.17 -5.53
CA ALA A 126 -4.55 -8.60 -4.38
C ALA A 126 -5.26 -8.92 -3.06
N ALA A 127 -6.59 -8.80 -3.01
CA ALA A 127 -7.38 -9.10 -1.81
C ALA A 127 -7.26 -10.56 -1.34
N LYS A 128 -6.97 -11.51 -2.23
CA LYS A 128 -6.71 -12.91 -1.85
C LYS A 128 -5.45 -13.05 -0.99
N TYR A 129 -4.41 -12.24 -1.24
CA TYR A 129 -3.21 -12.20 -0.40
C TYR A 129 -3.52 -11.69 1.02
N ALA A 130 -4.33 -10.65 1.13
CA ALA A 130 -4.79 -10.15 2.44
C ALA A 130 -5.62 -11.20 3.18
N LYS A 131 -6.57 -11.85 2.52
CA LYS A 131 -7.41 -12.90 3.12
C LYS A 131 -6.60 -14.11 3.62
N ARG A 132 -5.47 -14.41 2.97
CA ARG A 132 -4.55 -15.48 3.41
C ARG A 132 -3.57 -15.02 4.49
N GLY A 133 -3.55 -13.74 4.84
CA GLY A 133 -2.60 -13.16 5.79
C GLY A 133 -1.15 -13.30 5.34
N VAL A 134 -0.87 -13.15 4.03
CA VAL A 134 0.49 -13.33 3.48
C VAL A 134 1.44 -12.33 4.14
N PRO A 135 2.55 -12.79 4.77
CA PRO A 135 3.47 -11.93 5.49
C PRO A 135 4.19 -10.94 4.57
N PHE A 136 4.64 -9.81 5.15
CA PHE A 136 5.52 -8.88 4.45
C PHE A 136 6.88 -9.52 4.16
N ASP A 137 7.44 -9.26 2.97
CA ASP A 137 8.77 -9.73 2.59
C ASP A 137 9.84 -8.66 2.84
N TYR A 138 10.60 -8.82 3.92
CA TYR A 138 11.75 -7.99 4.24
C TYR A 138 13.01 -8.31 3.43
N SER A 139 13.02 -9.45 2.74
CA SER A 139 14.14 -9.85 1.89
C SER A 139 14.04 -9.31 0.47
N TYR A 140 12.88 -8.75 0.12
CA TYR A 140 12.56 -8.25 -1.23
C TYR A 140 12.83 -9.29 -2.32
N ASN A 141 12.53 -10.56 -2.03
CA ASN A 141 12.74 -11.66 -2.95
C ASN A 141 11.60 -11.73 -3.97
N TRP A 142 11.83 -11.19 -5.15
CA TRP A 142 10.85 -11.18 -6.23
C TRP A 142 10.32 -12.55 -6.65
N SER A 143 11.10 -13.61 -6.47
CA SER A 143 10.78 -14.96 -6.94
C SER A 143 9.87 -15.74 -5.98
N ASP A 144 9.66 -15.26 -4.75
CA ASP A 144 8.86 -15.94 -3.73
C ASP A 144 7.63 -15.10 -3.37
N THR A 145 6.44 -15.68 -3.57
CA THR A 145 5.16 -15.04 -3.22
C THR A 145 4.54 -15.60 -1.93
N SER A 146 5.26 -16.44 -1.19
CA SER A 146 4.87 -16.86 0.17
C SER A 146 4.98 -15.73 1.18
N ARG A 147 5.83 -14.74 0.87
CA ARG A 147 5.94 -13.41 1.47
C ARG A 147 5.91 -12.40 0.35
N ILE A 148 5.44 -11.19 0.60
CA ILE A 148 5.26 -10.21 -0.47
C ILE A 148 5.43 -8.79 0.02
N TYR A 149 6.08 -7.93 -0.77
CA TYR A 149 6.17 -6.50 -0.50
C TYR A 149 5.27 -5.69 -1.45
N CYS A 150 5.13 -4.39 -1.22
CA CYS A 150 4.07 -3.58 -1.82
C CYS A 150 4.04 -3.62 -3.35
N THR A 151 5.16 -3.36 -4.03
CA THR A 151 5.21 -3.34 -5.51
C THR A 151 5.08 -4.72 -6.13
N GLN A 152 5.61 -5.76 -5.47
CA GLN A 152 5.43 -7.14 -5.90
C GLN A 152 3.96 -7.56 -5.85
N LEU A 153 3.22 -7.15 -4.80
CA LEU A 153 1.78 -7.39 -4.69
C LEU A 153 1.03 -6.81 -5.91
N ILE A 154 1.33 -5.59 -6.29
CA ILE A 154 0.72 -4.95 -7.47
C ILE A 154 1.03 -5.70 -8.75
N ALA A 155 2.30 -6.07 -8.94
CA ALA A 155 2.73 -6.77 -10.14
C ALA A 155 2.08 -8.15 -10.27
N VAL A 156 2.01 -8.95 -9.20
CA VAL A 156 1.38 -10.28 -9.25
C VAL A 156 -0.14 -10.18 -9.41
N ALA A 157 -0.77 -9.17 -8.81
CA ALA A 157 -2.21 -8.93 -8.94
C ALA A 157 -2.59 -8.61 -10.39
N TYR A 158 -1.91 -7.68 -11.02
CA TYR A 158 -2.15 -7.34 -12.42
C TYR A 158 -1.75 -8.45 -13.38
N SER A 159 -0.64 -9.16 -13.12
CA SER A 159 -0.23 -10.33 -13.91
C SER A 159 -1.30 -11.42 -13.90
N SER A 160 -1.92 -11.69 -12.74
CA SER A 160 -3.03 -12.63 -12.61
C SER A 160 -4.29 -12.19 -13.37
N ALA A 161 -4.42 -10.88 -13.64
CA ALA A 161 -5.46 -10.32 -14.48
C ALA A 161 -5.10 -10.31 -15.99
N GLY A 162 -3.87 -10.74 -16.34
CA GLY A 162 -3.40 -10.80 -17.73
C GLY A 162 -2.64 -9.53 -18.17
N ILE A 163 -2.28 -8.65 -17.26
CA ILE A 163 -1.56 -7.40 -17.54
C ILE A 163 -0.18 -7.42 -16.88
N ASN A 164 0.85 -7.16 -17.66
CA ASN A 164 2.18 -6.89 -17.11
C ASN A 164 2.34 -5.38 -16.89
N ILE A 165 2.08 -4.91 -15.67
CA ILE A 165 2.19 -3.50 -15.30
C ILE A 165 3.64 -3.00 -15.28
N LEU A 166 4.61 -3.91 -15.34
CA LEU A 166 6.04 -3.59 -15.33
C LEU A 166 6.65 -3.43 -16.72
N ASN A 167 5.87 -3.59 -17.81
CA ASN A 167 6.39 -3.52 -19.18
C ASN A 167 7.18 -2.24 -19.50
N HIS A 168 6.87 -1.13 -18.82
CA HIS A 168 7.49 0.18 -19.02
C HIS A 168 8.41 0.60 -17.86
N VAL A 169 8.72 -0.32 -16.93
CA VAL A 169 9.64 -0.05 -15.84
C VAL A 169 11.07 -0.30 -16.31
N SER A 170 11.85 0.77 -16.43
CA SER A 170 13.22 0.73 -17.01
C SER A 170 14.15 -0.25 -16.31
N ARG A 171 14.06 -0.38 -14.98
CA ARG A 171 14.90 -1.31 -14.20
C ARG A 171 14.71 -2.78 -14.58
N MET A 172 13.52 -3.17 -15.04
CA MET A 172 13.25 -4.54 -15.47
C MET A 172 14.02 -4.95 -16.73
N HIS A 173 14.58 -3.99 -17.45
CA HIS A 173 15.33 -4.22 -18.68
C HIS A 173 16.86 -4.27 -18.46
N ASP A 174 17.33 -3.96 -17.25
CA ASP A 174 18.77 -4.06 -16.94
C ASP A 174 19.15 -5.51 -16.62
N ARG A 175 19.73 -6.18 -17.63
CA ARG A 175 20.16 -7.58 -17.55
C ARG A 175 21.34 -7.83 -16.61
N ASN A 176 21.97 -6.78 -16.08
CA ASN A 176 23.15 -6.87 -15.23
C ASN A 176 22.80 -6.96 -13.73
N VAL A 177 21.53 -6.74 -13.35
CA VAL A 177 21.11 -6.73 -11.96
C VAL A 177 20.46 -8.09 -11.61
N LYS A 178 21.10 -8.84 -10.72
CA LYS A 178 20.63 -10.17 -10.29
C LYS A 178 19.43 -10.12 -9.32
N ASN A 179 19.32 -9.05 -8.52
CA ASN A 179 18.22 -8.85 -7.58
C ASN A 179 17.64 -7.44 -7.83
N ILE A 180 16.57 -7.38 -8.61
CA ILE A 180 15.93 -6.10 -8.93
C ILE A 180 14.86 -5.85 -7.86
N ILE A 181 15.00 -4.75 -7.12
CA ILE A 181 13.94 -4.21 -6.28
C ILE A 181 13.21 -3.17 -7.13
N ILE A 182 11.90 -3.36 -7.29
CA ILE A 182 11.03 -2.37 -7.94
C ILE A 182 10.48 -1.45 -6.85
N PHE A 183 10.70 -0.16 -7.00
CA PHE A 183 10.20 0.86 -6.08
C PHE A 183 8.81 1.36 -6.49
N PRO A 184 8.02 1.91 -5.57
CA PRO A 184 6.75 2.55 -5.90
C PRO A 184 6.88 3.62 -6.98
N SER A 185 7.94 4.41 -6.95
CA SER A 185 8.23 5.44 -7.95
C SER A 185 8.51 4.87 -9.34
N ASP A 186 9.10 3.67 -9.43
CA ASP A 186 9.27 2.99 -10.72
C ASP A 186 7.92 2.70 -11.38
N ILE A 187 6.93 2.26 -10.60
CA ILE A 187 5.57 2.03 -11.11
C ILE A 187 4.87 3.36 -11.42
N ALA A 188 5.00 4.36 -10.54
CA ALA A 188 4.38 5.67 -10.73
C ALA A 188 4.89 6.39 -12.00
N SER A 189 6.13 6.12 -12.42
CA SER A 189 6.73 6.67 -13.64
C SER A 189 6.27 5.98 -14.93
N ASN A 190 5.43 4.95 -14.85
CA ASN A 190 4.92 4.24 -16.00
C ASN A 190 3.97 5.15 -16.81
N ASP A 191 4.33 5.44 -18.06
CA ASP A 191 3.54 6.29 -18.99
C ASP A 191 2.18 5.73 -19.33
N SER A 192 1.91 4.48 -19.03
CA SER A 192 0.56 3.91 -19.15
C SER A 192 -0.35 4.29 -17.98
N LEU A 193 0.16 4.90 -16.92
CA LEU A 193 -0.66 5.42 -15.84
C LEU A 193 -1.12 6.86 -16.12
N THR A 194 -2.32 7.18 -15.65
CA THR A 194 -2.88 8.53 -15.65
C THR A 194 -3.18 8.94 -14.22
N THR A 195 -2.74 10.12 -13.81
CA THR A 195 -3.03 10.68 -12.50
C THR A 195 -4.51 11.07 -12.44
N ILE A 196 -5.22 10.56 -11.44
CA ILE A 196 -6.62 10.89 -11.12
C ILE A 196 -6.66 11.97 -10.04
N PHE A 197 -5.73 11.88 -9.08
CA PHE A 197 -5.63 12.80 -7.95
C PHE A 197 -4.19 12.83 -7.43
N GLN A 198 -3.79 13.98 -6.87
CA GLN A 198 -2.48 14.16 -6.25
C GLN A 198 -2.53 15.28 -5.22
N PHE A 199 -1.77 15.15 -4.14
CA PHE A 199 -1.61 16.16 -3.08
C PHE A 199 -0.21 16.20 -2.53
#